data_4236879d49b58f0e7c2aa07260246bea
#
_entry.id   4236879d49b58f0e7c2aa07260246bea
#
_cell.length_a   1.000
_cell.length_b   1.000
_cell.length_c   1.000
_cell.angle_alpha   90.00
_cell.angle_beta   90.00
_cell.angle_gamma   90.00
#
_symmetry.space_group_name_H-M   'P 1'
#
loop_
_entity.id
_entity.type
_entity.pdbx_description
1 polymer ?
#
loop_
_entity_poly.entity_id
_entity_poly.type
_entity_poly.pdbx_seq_one_letter_code
_entity_poly.pdbx_strand_id
1 'polypeptide(L)'
;MGGTWDLFRFPGIRSDSDLHTFGFPWRPWQSAKSLADGESIRTYIKECAEEFGIDRNIRFNHKVLSADWSSDEQQWTVSVEADGRQSTLKGRWIIWGTGYYDYNEPLKVDIPGLENFQGKVIHPQFWPEDLDYTNKKIAVIGSGATAVTLIPNLADKAAKVTMVQRSPSYVVSVPAVDPSAELMRKYLPSWMASQLIRWKYLMIPLIFFNVCRTFPNFAKNLVKRGMKAELPPSISVDPHFNPSYTPWEQRLCVCPDNDFFKSLGSGKADIVTGNIKTVTANSIITESGDTVDADIIVTATGLKILLGGHAKISVDGEPFDFADNYVWKGVMLQDLPNSCIVFGYANASWTLGADATAQMVCRMLKHMDSNNFSAAIPRVQRGESLKPKPLLNLNSTYIEKAKGALPKAGNKGPWVPRTNYFVDYWVARCGNLTQNMEFIARGHDKDL
;
A
#
# COMPACT_ATOMS: atom_id res chain seq x y z
N MET A 1 0.24 11.78 -13.23
CA MET A 1 1.11 11.75 -12.01
C MET A 1 0.25 11.43 -10.80
N GLY A 2 0.74 10.56 -9.88
CA GLY A 2 -0.02 10.22 -8.66
C GLY A 2 -0.15 8.71 -8.39
N GLY A 3 0.27 7.84 -9.31
CA GLY A 3 0.21 6.38 -9.15
C GLY A 3 -1.19 5.89 -8.83
N THR A 4 -1.36 5.16 -7.73
CA THR A 4 -2.66 4.67 -7.24
C THR A 4 -3.73 5.77 -7.16
N TRP A 5 -3.37 6.98 -6.72
CA TRP A 5 -4.30 8.11 -6.56
C TRP A 5 -4.72 8.75 -7.88
N ASP A 6 -4.02 8.48 -8.95
CA ASP A 6 -4.36 8.89 -10.31
C ASP A 6 -5.10 7.80 -11.09
N LEU A 7 -4.81 6.54 -10.82
CA LEU A 7 -5.34 5.38 -11.55
C LEU A 7 -6.67 4.87 -11.00
N PHE A 8 -6.85 4.87 -9.69
CA PHE A 8 -8.08 4.37 -9.08
C PHE A 8 -9.12 5.49 -9.00
N ARG A 9 -10.32 5.22 -9.50
CA ARG A 9 -11.41 6.19 -9.67
C ARG A 9 -12.72 5.78 -9.01
N PHE A 10 -12.71 4.72 -8.22
CA PHE A 10 -13.94 4.28 -7.55
C PHE A 10 -14.47 5.34 -6.58
N PRO A 11 -15.81 5.42 -6.38
CA PRO A 11 -16.42 6.41 -5.52
C PRO A 11 -15.88 6.45 -4.10
N GLY A 12 -15.50 7.64 -3.64
CA GLY A 12 -15.01 7.89 -2.31
C GLY A 12 -13.58 7.44 -2.06
N ILE A 13 -12.79 7.09 -3.09
CA ILE A 13 -11.38 6.73 -2.91
C ILE A 13 -10.65 7.73 -2.00
N ARG A 14 -10.03 7.21 -0.96
CA ARG A 14 -9.34 8.00 0.08
C ARG A 14 -8.23 7.20 0.73
N SER A 15 -7.32 7.90 1.41
CA SER A 15 -6.33 7.26 2.25
C SER A 15 -6.98 6.73 3.54
N ASP A 16 -6.60 5.54 3.95
CA ASP A 16 -6.86 4.95 5.27
C ASP A 16 -5.75 5.27 6.29
N SER A 17 -4.75 6.03 5.85
CA SER A 17 -3.66 6.56 6.67
C SER A 17 -3.78 8.08 6.75
N ASP A 18 -3.35 8.66 7.87
CA ASP A 18 -3.35 10.10 8.07
C ASP A 18 -2.40 10.83 7.11
N LEU A 19 -2.78 12.01 6.68
CA LEU A 19 -2.01 12.82 5.76
C LEU A 19 -0.83 13.56 6.43
N HIS A 20 -0.78 13.64 7.75
CA HIS A 20 0.33 14.29 8.46
C HIS A 20 1.58 13.43 8.45
N THR A 21 1.42 12.10 8.41
CA THR A 21 2.54 11.16 8.22
C THR A 21 2.67 10.67 6.78
N PHE A 22 1.58 10.69 5.99
CA PHE A 22 1.62 10.44 4.56
C PHE A 22 2.34 11.59 3.83
N GLY A 23 2.14 12.84 4.23
CA GLY A 23 2.83 14.00 3.69
C GLY A 23 4.34 13.95 3.98
N PHE A 24 5.12 14.58 3.10
CA PHE A 24 6.58 14.65 3.24
C PHE A 24 6.99 15.54 4.42
N PRO A 25 8.08 15.21 5.15
CA PRO A 25 8.55 16.03 6.28
C PRO A 25 8.91 17.47 5.89
N TRP A 26 9.42 17.66 4.68
CA TRP A 26 9.84 18.94 4.13
C TRP A 26 8.70 19.77 3.53
N ARG A 27 7.52 19.14 3.26
CA ARG A 27 6.29 19.80 2.84
C ARG A 27 5.10 19.24 3.60
N PRO A 28 4.89 19.69 4.87
CA PRO A 28 3.83 19.17 5.72
C PRO A 28 2.43 19.38 5.12
N TRP A 29 1.54 18.44 5.35
CA TRP A 29 0.12 18.55 4.98
C TRP A 29 -0.56 19.67 5.75
N GLN A 30 -1.20 20.60 5.03
CA GLN A 30 -1.79 21.82 5.61
C GLN A 30 -3.31 21.76 5.77
N SER A 31 -4.01 20.86 5.08
CA SER A 31 -5.47 20.76 5.20
C SER A 31 -5.89 20.32 6.60
N ALA A 32 -7.09 20.74 7.00
CA ALA A 32 -7.73 20.34 8.26
C ALA A 32 -8.06 18.84 8.29
N LYS A 33 -8.40 18.26 7.14
CA LYS A 33 -8.72 16.82 7.03
C LYS A 33 -7.46 15.98 7.18
N SER A 34 -7.44 15.14 8.19
CA SER A 34 -6.37 14.15 8.41
C SER A 34 -6.47 12.95 7.46
N LEU A 35 -7.68 12.58 7.05
CA LEU A 35 -7.93 11.57 6.02
C LEU A 35 -8.38 12.31 4.76
N ALA A 36 -7.60 12.22 3.67
CA ALA A 36 -7.89 12.93 2.43
C ALA A 36 -8.38 11.99 1.34
N ASP A 37 -9.20 12.54 0.47
CA ASP A 37 -9.63 11.91 -0.77
C ASP A 37 -8.48 11.80 -1.78
N GLY A 38 -8.66 10.92 -2.78
CA GLY A 38 -7.64 10.64 -3.78
C GLY A 38 -7.22 11.86 -4.60
N GLU A 39 -8.15 12.77 -4.92
CA GLU A 39 -7.87 13.98 -5.69
C GLU A 39 -6.99 14.96 -4.89
N SER A 40 -7.30 15.15 -3.60
CA SER A 40 -6.48 15.98 -2.71
C SER A 40 -5.06 15.45 -2.58
N ILE A 41 -4.89 14.12 -2.52
CA ILE A 41 -3.57 13.47 -2.45
C ILE A 41 -2.83 13.63 -3.79
N ARG A 42 -3.51 13.45 -4.91
CA ARG A 42 -2.95 13.62 -6.25
C ARG A 42 -2.45 15.05 -6.45
N THR A 43 -3.26 16.03 -6.06
CA THR A 43 -2.91 17.46 -6.11
C THR A 43 -1.69 17.75 -5.26
N TYR A 44 -1.65 17.26 -4.01
CA TYR A 44 -0.51 17.42 -3.13
C TYR A 44 0.79 16.86 -3.73
N ILE A 45 0.76 15.65 -4.31
CA ILE A 45 1.93 15.03 -4.96
C ILE A 45 2.40 15.87 -6.15
N LYS A 46 1.46 16.36 -6.96
CA LYS A 46 1.74 17.20 -8.12
C LYS A 46 2.41 18.51 -7.70
N GLU A 47 1.84 19.21 -6.73
CA GLU A 47 2.41 20.44 -6.19
C GLU A 47 3.80 20.24 -5.57
N CYS A 48 4.03 19.10 -4.87
CA CYS A 48 5.36 18.74 -4.39
C CYS A 48 6.38 18.59 -5.53
N ALA A 49 5.97 17.95 -6.64
CA ALA A 49 6.86 17.76 -7.78
C ALA A 49 7.16 19.09 -8.50
N GLU A 50 6.17 19.95 -8.66
CA GLU A 50 6.30 21.28 -9.29
C GLU A 50 7.21 22.21 -8.45
N GLU A 51 7.00 22.27 -7.13
CA GLU A 51 7.78 23.11 -6.20
C GLU A 51 9.28 22.83 -6.28
N PHE A 52 9.66 21.57 -6.47
CA PHE A 52 11.07 21.16 -6.57
C PHE A 52 11.55 20.94 -8.02
N GLY A 53 10.73 21.27 -9.02
CA GLY A 53 11.06 21.12 -10.43
C GLY A 53 11.27 19.66 -10.86
N ILE A 54 10.73 18.70 -10.10
CA ILE A 54 10.84 17.26 -10.37
C ILE A 54 10.01 16.91 -11.62
N ASP A 55 8.85 17.54 -11.78
CA ASP A 55 7.93 17.37 -12.90
C ASP A 55 8.63 17.51 -14.26
N ARG A 56 9.59 18.42 -14.38
CA ARG A 56 10.36 18.70 -15.60
C ARG A 56 11.29 17.54 -15.99
N ASN A 57 11.65 16.69 -15.04
CA ASN A 57 12.53 15.54 -15.25
C ASN A 57 11.77 14.22 -15.43
N ILE A 58 10.43 14.24 -15.30
CA ILE A 58 9.60 13.04 -15.50
C ILE A 58 9.33 12.85 -16.98
N ARG A 59 9.70 11.69 -17.51
CA ARG A 59 9.35 11.27 -18.87
C ARG A 59 8.06 10.48 -18.83
N PHE A 60 6.95 11.15 -19.09
CA PHE A 60 5.65 10.49 -19.19
C PHE A 60 5.57 9.61 -20.44
N ASN A 61 4.62 8.66 -20.45
CA ASN A 61 4.40 7.72 -21.55
C ASN A 61 5.63 6.88 -21.91
N HIS A 62 6.57 6.71 -20.97
CA HIS A 62 7.73 5.87 -21.13
C HIS A 62 7.54 4.60 -20.29
N LYS A 63 7.25 3.49 -20.95
CA LYS A 63 7.09 2.18 -20.30
C LYS A 63 8.43 1.47 -20.25
N VAL A 64 8.91 1.16 -19.05
CA VAL A 64 10.10 0.33 -18.86
C VAL A 64 9.75 -1.12 -19.19
N LEU A 65 10.46 -1.70 -20.15
CA LEU A 65 10.29 -3.08 -20.60
C LEU A 65 11.27 -4.03 -19.92
N SER A 66 12.53 -3.60 -19.80
CA SER A 66 13.57 -4.38 -19.14
C SER A 66 14.66 -3.49 -18.55
N ALA A 67 15.41 -4.05 -17.60
CA ALA A 67 16.60 -3.47 -17.04
C ALA A 67 17.64 -4.58 -16.85
N ASP A 68 18.80 -4.45 -17.47
CA ASP A 68 19.92 -5.36 -17.38
C ASP A 68 21.13 -4.65 -16.77
N TRP A 69 21.73 -5.26 -15.75
CA TRP A 69 22.97 -4.81 -15.16
C TRP A 69 24.14 -5.46 -15.88
N SER A 70 25.11 -4.68 -16.33
CA SER A 70 26.39 -5.19 -16.81
C SER A 70 27.46 -5.02 -15.74
N SER A 71 28.02 -6.12 -15.29
CA SER A 71 29.14 -6.14 -14.33
C SER A 71 30.44 -5.59 -14.96
N ASP A 72 30.61 -5.74 -16.26
CA ASP A 72 31.76 -5.20 -17.00
C ASP A 72 31.68 -3.68 -17.13
N GLU A 73 30.52 -3.15 -17.52
CA GLU A 73 30.30 -1.71 -17.68
C GLU A 73 29.93 -1.03 -16.34
N GLN A 74 29.59 -1.79 -15.31
CA GLN A 74 29.14 -1.32 -13.99
C GLN A 74 28.00 -0.33 -14.08
N GLN A 75 27.02 -0.62 -14.95
CA GLN A 75 25.85 0.22 -15.18
C GLN A 75 24.65 -0.59 -15.65
N TRP A 76 23.50 -0.01 -15.47
CA TRP A 76 22.22 -0.50 -15.95
C TRP A 76 21.97 -0.03 -17.40
N THR A 77 21.49 -0.96 -18.22
CA THR A 77 20.87 -0.66 -19.52
C THR A 77 19.37 -0.90 -19.39
N VAL A 78 18.57 0.17 -19.54
CA VAL A 78 17.12 0.13 -19.38
C VAL A 78 16.46 0.29 -20.74
N SER A 79 15.70 -0.72 -21.18
CA SER A 79 14.89 -0.64 -22.38
C SER A 79 13.53 0.00 -22.06
N VAL A 80 13.16 1.01 -22.82
CA VAL A 80 11.90 1.74 -22.65
C VAL A 80 11.13 1.80 -23.96
N GLU A 81 9.81 1.79 -23.86
CA GLU A 81 8.90 2.02 -25.00
C GLU A 81 8.16 3.34 -24.79
N ALA A 82 8.18 4.18 -25.82
CA ALA A 82 7.42 5.41 -25.89
C ALA A 82 6.84 5.56 -27.30
N ASP A 83 5.53 5.81 -27.41
CA ASP A 83 4.81 5.98 -28.68
C ASP A 83 5.09 4.84 -29.69
N GLY A 84 5.15 3.60 -29.20
CA GLY A 84 5.43 2.40 -29.99
C GLY A 84 6.88 2.25 -30.45
N ARG A 85 7.78 3.12 -30.01
CA ARG A 85 9.21 3.05 -30.32
C ARG A 85 10.00 2.63 -29.09
N GLN A 86 10.93 1.70 -29.29
CA GLN A 86 11.84 1.28 -28.23
C GLN A 86 13.14 2.10 -28.30
N SER A 87 13.67 2.42 -27.13
CA SER A 87 14.95 3.06 -26.93
C SER A 87 15.62 2.55 -25.65
N THR A 88 16.91 2.82 -25.52
CA THR A 88 17.67 2.42 -24.34
C THR A 88 18.18 3.62 -23.57
N LEU A 89 18.20 3.50 -22.25
CA LEU A 89 18.79 4.47 -21.34
C LEU A 89 19.85 3.76 -20.50
N LYS A 90 20.96 4.43 -20.24
CA LYS A 90 21.98 3.92 -19.32
C LYS A 90 21.96 4.69 -18.01
N GLY A 91 22.21 4.02 -16.90
CA GLY A 91 22.23 4.63 -15.57
C GLY A 91 23.06 3.83 -14.58
N ARG A 92 23.69 4.51 -13.63
CA ARG A 92 24.50 3.86 -12.60
C ARG A 92 23.64 3.24 -11.47
N TRP A 93 22.41 3.71 -11.30
CA TRP A 93 21.52 3.29 -10.21
C TRP A 93 20.07 3.25 -10.64
N ILE A 94 19.32 2.25 -10.18
CA ILE A 94 17.87 2.17 -10.39
C ILE A 94 17.14 2.25 -9.06
N ILE A 95 16.07 3.07 -9.00
CA ILE A 95 15.14 3.16 -7.90
C ILE A 95 13.78 2.67 -8.38
N TRP A 96 13.34 1.50 -7.89
CA TRP A 96 12.05 0.91 -8.25
C TRP A 96 10.94 1.57 -7.43
N GLY A 97 10.41 2.67 -7.94
CA GLY A 97 9.26 3.40 -7.41
C GLY A 97 7.93 2.96 -8.00
N THR A 98 7.83 1.73 -8.51
CA THR A 98 6.69 1.19 -9.24
C THR A 98 5.45 0.93 -8.39
N GLY A 99 5.56 1.07 -7.08
CA GLY A 99 4.55 0.57 -6.15
C GLY A 99 4.59 -0.96 -6.05
N TYR A 100 3.54 -1.54 -5.50
CA TYR A 100 3.47 -2.98 -5.26
C TYR A 100 2.15 -3.61 -5.74
N TYR A 101 1.38 -2.89 -6.53
CA TYR A 101 0.17 -3.38 -7.18
C TYR A 101 0.38 -3.57 -8.68
N ASP A 102 -0.26 -4.60 -9.21
CA ASP A 102 -0.41 -4.76 -10.65
C ASP A 102 -1.52 -3.81 -11.12
N TYR A 103 -1.14 -2.79 -11.88
CA TYR A 103 -2.10 -1.81 -12.40
C TYR A 103 -2.79 -2.27 -13.68
N ASN A 104 -2.35 -3.37 -14.29
CA ASN A 104 -2.91 -3.89 -15.53
C ASN A 104 -3.95 -4.98 -15.29
N GLU A 105 -3.83 -5.71 -14.16
CA GLU A 105 -4.70 -6.84 -13.87
C GLU A 105 -5.24 -6.80 -12.44
N PRO A 106 -6.53 -7.12 -12.22
CA PRO A 106 -7.11 -7.24 -10.90
C PRO A 106 -6.66 -8.55 -10.23
N LEU A 107 -6.80 -8.63 -8.90
CA LEU A 107 -6.72 -9.90 -8.22
C LEU A 107 -7.92 -10.76 -8.60
N LYS A 108 -7.69 -11.79 -9.40
CA LYS A 108 -8.74 -12.76 -9.76
C LYS A 108 -9.08 -13.62 -8.55
N VAL A 109 -10.34 -13.65 -8.21
CA VAL A 109 -10.93 -14.53 -7.20
C VAL A 109 -12.02 -15.34 -7.86
N ASP A 110 -11.99 -16.63 -7.64
CA ASP A 110 -13.05 -17.53 -8.08
C ASP A 110 -14.29 -17.31 -7.20
N ILE A 111 -15.39 -16.93 -7.82
CA ILE A 111 -16.68 -16.71 -7.18
C ILE A 111 -17.68 -17.61 -7.90
N PRO A 112 -18.22 -18.65 -7.22
CA PRO A 112 -19.06 -19.64 -7.88
C PRO A 112 -20.28 -19.02 -8.58
N GLY A 113 -20.45 -19.31 -9.88
CA GLY A 113 -21.57 -18.86 -10.68
C GLY A 113 -21.53 -17.40 -11.11
N LEU A 114 -20.42 -16.66 -10.88
CA LEU A 114 -20.31 -15.25 -11.27
C LEU A 114 -20.56 -15.03 -12.76
N GLU A 115 -20.21 -15.99 -13.59
CA GLU A 115 -20.44 -16.02 -15.04
C GLU A 115 -21.93 -16.06 -15.44
N ASN A 116 -22.82 -16.47 -14.53
CA ASN A 116 -24.26 -16.50 -14.77
C ASN A 116 -24.93 -15.14 -14.56
N PHE A 117 -24.22 -14.18 -13.92
CA PHE A 117 -24.78 -12.89 -13.60
C PHE A 117 -25.04 -12.06 -14.86
N GLN A 118 -26.27 -11.58 -15.03
CA GLN A 118 -26.68 -10.80 -16.21
C GLN A 118 -26.49 -9.29 -16.04
N GLY A 119 -26.22 -8.81 -14.83
CA GLY A 119 -25.90 -7.42 -14.56
C GLY A 119 -24.42 -7.09 -14.82
N LYS A 120 -23.99 -5.90 -14.38
CA LYS A 120 -22.58 -5.48 -14.50
C LYS A 120 -21.74 -6.05 -13.36
N VAL A 121 -20.59 -6.64 -13.69
CA VAL A 121 -19.56 -7.01 -12.71
C VAL A 121 -18.39 -6.04 -12.84
N ILE A 122 -18.01 -5.39 -11.74
CA ILE A 122 -17.02 -4.31 -11.73
C ILE A 122 -15.96 -4.63 -10.68
N HIS A 123 -14.69 -4.53 -11.07
CA HIS A 123 -13.60 -4.49 -10.10
C HIS A 123 -13.26 -3.02 -9.77
N PRO A 124 -13.13 -2.60 -8.50
CA PRO A 124 -12.90 -1.20 -8.13
C PRO A 124 -11.67 -0.55 -8.77
N GLN A 125 -10.63 -1.33 -9.06
CA GLN A 125 -9.43 -0.85 -9.74
C GLN A 125 -9.72 -0.28 -11.15
N PHE A 126 -10.75 -0.81 -11.82
CA PHE A 126 -11.17 -0.44 -13.17
C PHE A 126 -12.58 0.14 -13.16
N TRP A 127 -12.84 1.06 -12.25
CA TRP A 127 -14.15 1.68 -12.11
C TRP A 127 -14.48 2.51 -13.34
N PRO A 128 -15.61 2.22 -14.05
CA PRO A 128 -16.04 3.07 -15.18
C PRO A 128 -16.50 4.45 -14.69
N GLU A 129 -15.91 5.52 -15.21
CA GLU A 129 -16.20 6.87 -14.76
C GLU A 129 -17.63 7.31 -15.11
N ASP A 130 -18.21 6.75 -16.17
CA ASP A 130 -19.56 7.01 -16.69
C ASP A 130 -20.64 6.07 -16.11
N LEU A 131 -20.30 5.26 -15.10
CA LEU A 131 -21.24 4.31 -14.53
C LEU A 131 -22.38 5.01 -13.79
N ASP A 132 -23.58 4.94 -14.37
CA ASP A 132 -24.81 5.31 -13.64
C ASP A 132 -25.32 4.14 -12.80
N TYR A 133 -25.29 4.33 -11.49
CA TYR A 133 -25.81 3.37 -10.50
C TYR A 133 -26.99 3.94 -9.70
N THR A 134 -27.59 5.05 -10.19
CA THR A 134 -28.74 5.67 -9.55
C THR A 134 -29.90 4.69 -9.46
N ASN A 135 -30.49 4.55 -8.28
CA ASN A 135 -31.59 3.64 -7.98
C ASN A 135 -31.29 2.13 -8.28
N LYS A 136 -30.01 1.73 -8.36
CA LYS A 136 -29.61 0.32 -8.55
C LYS A 136 -29.38 -0.37 -7.22
N LYS A 137 -29.62 -1.69 -7.17
CA LYS A 137 -29.20 -2.57 -6.09
C LYS A 137 -27.76 -3.00 -6.37
N ILE A 138 -26.84 -2.75 -5.42
CA ILE A 138 -25.42 -3.04 -5.59
C ILE A 138 -24.98 -4.03 -4.52
N ALA A 139 -24.38 -5.13 -4.94
CA ALA A 139 -23.68 -6.06 -4.04
C ALA A 139 -22.16 -5.79 -4.08
N VAL A 140 -21.55 -5.46 -2.94
CA VAL A 140 -20.10 -5.27 -2.82
C VAL A 140 -19.50 -6.48 -2.13
N ILE A 141 -18.77 -7.30 -2.87
CA ILE A 141 -18.13 -8.52 -2.36
C ILE A 141 -16.77 -8.17 -1.76
N GLY A 142 -16.63 -8.28 -0.46
CA GLY A 142 -15.41 -7.97 0.30
C GLY A 142 -15.69 -7.21 1.58
N SER A 143 -14.70 -7.19 2.50
CA SER A 143 -14.78 -6.50 3.80
C SER A 143 -13.56 -5.61 4.08
N GLY A 144 -12.68 -5.40 3.11
CA GLY A 144 -11.48 -4.59 3.25
C GLY A 144 -11.74 -3.09 3.09
N ALA A 145 -10.66 -2.30 3.15
CA ALA A 145 -10.71 -0.83 3.07
C ALA A 145 -11.48 -0.31 1.86
N THR A 146 -11.37 -0.98 0.71
CA THR A 146 -12.11 -0.61 -0.51
C THR A 146 -13.63 -0.78 -0.32
N ALA A 147 -14.09 -1.90 0.26
CA ALA A 147 -15.51 -2.11 0.52
C ALA A 147 -16.05 -1.10 1.54
N VAL A 148 -15.32 -0.88 2.65
CA VAL A 148 -15.68 0.10 3.69
C VAL A 148 -15.75 1.52 3.12
N THR A 149 -14.93 1.84 2.12
CA THR A 149 -14.98 3.13 1.41
C THR A 149 -16.16 3.22 0.44
N LEU A 150 -16.42 2.15 -0.33
CA LEU A 150 -17.48 2.15 -1.35
C LEU A 150 -18.88 2.23 -0.75
N ILE A 151 -19.16 1.50 0.32
CA ILE A 151 -20.52 1.39 0.90
C ILE A 151 -21.16 2.75 1.16
N PRO A 152 -20.59 3.69 1.94
CA PRO A 152 -21.20 4.98 2.18
C PRO A 152 -21.35 5.81 0.90
N ASN A 153 -20.35 5.79 0.01
CA ASN A 153 -20.34 6.62 -1.18
C ASN A 153 -21.31 6.11 -2.28
N LEU A 154 -21.57 4.81 -2.32
CA LEU A 154 -22.58 4.25 -3.24
C LEU A 154 -23.99 4.42 -2.70
N ALA A 155 -24.19 4.35 -1.38
CA ALA A 155 -25.51 4.49 -0.74
C ALA A 155 -26.18 5.84 -0.99
N ASP A 156 -25.41 6.88 -1.34
CA ASP A 156 -25.97 8.20 -1.65
C ASP A 156 -26.92 8.18 -2.85
N LYS A 157 -26.60 7.41 -3.90
CA LYS A 157 -27.35 7.37 -5.17
C LYS A 157 -28.04 6.03 -5.43
N ALA A 158 -27.49 4.93 -4.91
CA ALA A 158 -28.07 3.61 -5.10
C ALA A 158 -29.41 3.43 -4.38
N ALA A 159 -30.23 2.54 -4.85
CA ALA A 159 -31.46 2.12 -4.14
C ALA A 159 -31.10 1.36 -2.86
N LYS A 160 -30.13 0.43 -2.95
CA LYS A 160 -29.60 -0.34 -1.84
C LYS A 160 -28.17 -0.80 -2.14
N VAL A 161 -27.29 -0.78 -1.15
CA VAL A 161 -25.94 -1.32 -1.23
C VAL A 161 -25.78 -2.40 -0.18
N THR A 162 -25.45 -3.62 -0.57
CA THR A 162 -25.23 -4.72 0.36
C THR A 162 -23.78 -5.18 0.33
N MET A 163 -23.11 -5.09 1.48
CA MET A 163 -21.78 -5.67 1.65
C MET A 163 -21.90 -7.17 1.87
N VAL A 164 -21.31 -7.96 0.98
CA VAL A 164 -21.25 -9.43 1.09
C VAL A 164 -19.84 -9.81 1.50
N GLN A 165 -19.68 -10.30 2.72
CA GLN A 165 -18.37 -10.64 3.27
C GLN A 165 -18.29 -12.09 3.73
N ARG A 166 -17.18 -12.76 3.41
CA ARG A 166 -16.89 -14.11 3.90
C ARG A 166 -16.52 -14.09 5.38
N SER A 167 -15.70 -13.13 5.77
CA SER A 167 -15.24 -12.89 7.12
C SER A 167 -15.21 -11.39 7.41
N PRO A 168 -15.65 -10.95 8.60
CA PRO A 168 -15.66 -9.55 8.96
C PRO A 168 -14.25 -8.98 9.13
N SER A 169 -14.15 -7.65 8.99
CA SER A 169 -12.95 -6.88 9.29
C SER A 169 -13.18 -5.96 10.48
N TYR A 170 -12.10 -5.56 11.16
CA TYR A 170 -12.17 -4.48 12.13
C TYR A 170 -12.30 -3.15 11.40
N VAL A 171 -13.33 -2.37 11.75
CA VAL A 171 -13.57 -1.02 11.23
C VAL A 171 -13.50 -0.02 12.38
N VAL A 172 -12.63 0.97 12.27
CA VAL A 172 -12.42 2.00 13.29
C VAL A 172 -12.83 3.35 12.73
N SER A 173 -13.72 4.03 13.44
CA SER A 173 -14.09 5.41 13.10
C SER A 173 -13.10 6.39 13.72
N VAL A 174 -12.68 7.38 12.93
CA VAL A 174 -11.84 8.49 13.38
C VAL A 174 -12.40 9.80 12.84
N PRO A 175 -12.23 10.92 13.55
CA PRO A 175 -12.63 12.23 13.02
C PRO A 175 -11.86 12.56 11.73
N ALA A 176 -12.56 13.00 10.69
CA ALA A 176 -11.94 13.48 9.45
C ALA A 176 -11.08 14.72 9.72
N VAL A 177 -11.58 15.63 10.56
CA VAL A 177 -10.86 16.81 11.05
C VAL A 177 -10.43 16.56 12.49
N ASP A 178 -9.16 16.70 12.78
CA ASP A 178 -8.62 16.53 14.12
C ASP A 178 -8.69 17.83 14.94
N PRO A 179 -9.57 17.92 15.95
CA PRO A 179 -9.72 19.16 16.74
C PRO A 179 -8.43 19.57 17.44
N SER A 180 -7.59 18.63 17.86
CA SER A 180 -6.33 18.96 18.53
C SER A 180 -5.29 19.50 17.55
N ALA A 181 -5.28 19.02 16.30
CA ALA A 181 -4.41 19.57 15.26
C ALA A 181 -4.83 21.01 14.90
N GLU A 182 -6.14 21.26 14.82
CA GLU A 182 -6.66 22.61 14.61
C GLU A 182 -6.27 23.57 15.75
N LEU A 183 -6.37 23.10 17.00
CA LEU A 183 -5.95 23.88 18.16
C LEU A 183 -4.45 24.21 18.11
N MET A 184 -3.61 23.22 17.76
CA MET A 184 -2.17 23.43 17.61
C MET A 184 -1.87 24.46 16.52
N ARG A 185 -2.54 24.39 15.36
CA ARG A 185 -2.37 25.35 14.27
C ARG A 185 -2.82 26.76 14.63
N LYS A 186 -3.85 26.88 15.47
CA LYS A 186 -4.39 28.18 15.90
C LYS A 186 -3.44 28.91 16.87
N TYR A 187 -2.77 28.20 17.76
CA TYR A 187 -2.02 28.81 18.87
C TYR A 187 -0.48 28.71 18.73
N LEU A 188 0.03 27.88 17.83
CA LEU A 188 1.47 27.69 17.66
C LEU A 188 1.95 28.18 16.29
N PRO A 189 3.22 28.61 16.18
CA PRO A 189 3.84 28.88 14.90
C PRO A 189 3.72 27.67 13.96
N SER A 190 3.49 27.90 12.66
CA SER A 190 3.19 26.86 11.66
C SER A 190 4.21 25.70 11.66
N TRP A 191 5.51 26.01 11.76
CA TRP A 191 6.55 24.98 11.80
C TRP A 191 6.45 24.08 13.04
N MET A 192 6.15 24.68 14.21
CA MET A 192 6.01 23.93 15.47
C MET A 192 4.73 23.09 15.47
N ALA A 193 3.62 23.67 15.05
CA ALA A 193 2.34 22.95 14.91
C ALA A 193 2.49 21.74 13.99
N SER A 194 3.09 21.91 12.81
CA SER A 194 3.32 20.81 11.85
C SER A 194 4.16 19.68 12.45
N GLN A 195 5.23 20.01 13.18
CA GLN A 195 6.06 19.00 13.83
C GLN A 195 5.31 18.26 14.94
N LEU A 196 4.61 18.96 15.83
CA LEU A 196 3.87 18.34 16.93
C LEU A 196 2.73 17.47 16.43
N ILE A 197 2.00 17.92 15.41
CA ILE A 197 0.95 17.12 14.76
C ILE A 197 1.56 15.85 14.15
N ARG A 198 2.66 15.98 13.40
CA ARG A 198 3.35 14.82 12.82
C ARG A 198 3.81 13.84 13.90
N TRP A 199 4.43 14.33 15.00
CA TRP A 199 4.82 13.49 16.13
C TRP A 199 3.64 12.77 16.77
N LYS A 200 2.50 13.44 16.95
CA LYS A 200 1.27 12.82 17.43
C LYS A 200 0.85 11.64 16.56
N TYR A 201 0.82 11.84 15.24
CA TYR A 201 0.40 10.81 14.30
C TYR A 201 1.44 9.70 14.07
N LEU A 202 2.69 9.94 14.39
CA LEU A 202 3.70 8.87 14.47
C LEU A 202 3.56 8.04 15.75
N MET A 203 3.31 8.68 16.88
CA MET A 203 3.33 8.01 18.19
C MET A 203 2.05 7.26 18.51
N ILE A 204 0.87 7.86 18.27
CA ILE A 204 -0.41 7.25 18.65
C ILE A 204 -0.65 5.92 17.91
N PRO A 205 -0.52 5.84 16.57
CA PRO A 205 -0.67 4.57 15.87
C PRO A 205 0.38 3.53 16.27
N LEU A 206 1.64 3.96 16.53
CA LEU A 206 2.69 3.05 16.98
C LEU A 206 2.40 2.46 18.36
N ILE A 207 1.94 3.29 19.31
CA ILE A 207 1.53 2.82 20.65
C ILE A 207 0.36 1.86 20.50
N PHE A 208 -0.66 2.24 19.73
CA PHE A 208 -1.84 1.39 19.51
C PHE A 208 -1.46 0.05 18.87
N PHE A 209 -0.60 0.06 17.85
CA PHE A 209 -0.09 -1.16 17.25
C PHE A 209 0.61 -2.08 18.28
N ASN A 210 1.49 -1.51 19.11
CA ASN A 210 2.19 -2.27 20.14
C ASN A 210 1.22 -2.83 21.21
N VAL A 211 0.22 -2.05 21.61
CA VAL A 211 -0.86 -2.54 22.51
C VAL A 211 -1.60 -3.72 21.88
N CYS A 212 -1.96 -3.62 20.60
CA CYS A 212 -2.62 -4.71 19.88
C CYS A 212 -1.77 -5.99 19.82
N ARG A 213 -0.45 -5.87 19.67
CA ARG A 213 0.46 -7.01 19.60
C ARG A 213 0.79 -7.60 20.95
N THR A 214 0.87 -6.77 22.00
CA THR A 214 1.23 -7.20 23.36
C THR A 214 0.01 -7.70 24.14
N PHE A 215 -1.14 -7.06 23.95
CA PHE A 215 -2.39 -7.38 24.66
C PHE A 215 -3.54 -7.63 23.66
N PRO A 216 -3.45 -8.68 22.81
CA PRO A 216 -4.36 -8.88 21.68
C PRO A 216 -5.82 -9.01 22.10
N ASN A 217 -6.13 -9.74 23.18
CA ASN A 217 -7.50 -9.92 23.67
C ASN A 217 -8.10 -8.62 24.22
N PHE A 218 -7.30 -7.81 24.92
CA PHE A 218 -7.73 -6.49 25.39
C PHE A 218 -8.04 -5.57 24.20
N ALA A 219 -7.13 -5.50 23.23
CA ALA A 219 -7.30 -4.70 22.04
C ALA A 219 -8.51 -5.14 21.20
N LYS A 220 -8.71 -6.47 21.04
CA LYS A 220 -9.89 -7.04 20.38
C LYS A 220 -11.18 -6.57 21.04
N ASN A 221 -11.26 -6.66 22.36
CA ASN A 221 -12.45 -6.24 23.13
C ASN A 221 -12.66 -4.72 23.05
N LEU A 222 -11.58 -3.93 23.08
CA LEU A 222 -11.66 -2.48 22.96
C LEU A 222 -12.21 -2.05 21.58
N VAL A 223 -11.64 -2.60 20.51
CA VAL A 223 -12.10 -2.30 19.13
C VAL A 223 -13.52 -2.79 18.91
N LYS A 224 -13.86 -4.02 19.39
CA LYS A 224 -15.22 -4.56 19.29
C LYS A 224 -16.25 -3.69 20.03
N ARG A 225 -15.90 -3.15 21.20
CA ARG A 225 -16.76 -2.19 21.95
C ARG A 225 -16.96 -0.89 21.16
N GLY A 226 -15.87 -0.38 20.56
CA GLY A 226 -15.96 0.81 19.69
C GLY A 226 -16.90 0.58 18.51
N MET A 227 -16.73 -0.50 17.75
CA MET A 227 -17.63 -0.85 16.65
C MET A 227 -19.08 -0.99 17.12
N LYS A 228 -19.33 -1.70 18.25
CA LYS A 228 -20.67 -1.88 18.79
C LYS A 228 -21.36 -0.55 19.15
N ALA A 229 -20.61 0.43 19.64
CA ALA A 229 -21.16 1.73 20.00
C ALA A 229 -21.64 2.55 18.78
N GLU A 230 -21.04 2.27 17.60
CA GLU A 230 -21.36 2.98 16.35
C GLU A 230 -22.39 2.24 15.48
N LEU A 231 -22.65 0.97 15.76
CA LEU A 231 -23.61 0.15 15.01
C LEU A 231 -25.05 0.60 15.27
N PRO A 232 -25.89 0.66 14.21
CA PRO A 232 -27.31 0.87 14.39
C PRO A 232 -27.95 -0.33 15.09
N PRO A 233 -29.02 -0.15 15.88
CA PRO A 233 -29.69 -1.22 16.62
C PRO A 233 -30.20 -2.38 15.74
N SER A 234 -30.40 -2.12 14.46
CA SER A 234 -30.87 -3.10 13.48
C SER A 234 -29.80 -4.11 13.05
N ILE A 235 -28.51 -3.86 13.31
CA ILE A 235 -27.41 -4.71 12.87
C ILE A 235 -26.69 -5.33 14.07
N SER A 236 -26.62 -6.66 14.08
CA SER A 236 -25.93 -7.41 15.12
C SER A 236 -24.41 -7.34 14.97
N VAL A 237 -23.72 -7.33 16.12
CA VAL A 237 -22.25 -7.46 16.10
C VAL A 237 -21.83 -8.84 15.57
N ASP A 238 -22.51 -9.89 16.00
CA ASP A 238 -22.30 -11.24 15.48
C ASP A 238 -23.36 -11.58 14.43
N PRO A 239 -22.98 -12.12 13.26
CA PRO A 239 -21.62 -12.47 12.81
C PRO A 239 -20.84 -11.33 12.10
N HIS A 240 -21.45 -10.13 11.94
CA HIS A 240 -21.03 -9.13 10.98
C HIS A 240 -19.77 -8.35 11.37
N PHE A 241 -19.48 -8.20 12.68
CA PHE A 241 -18.39 -7.38 13.22
C PHE A 241 -17.57 -8.11 14.28
N ASN A 242 -17.45 -9.43 14.18
CA ASN A 242 -16.68 -10.27 15.09
C ASN A 242 -15.60 -11.06 14.34
N PRO A 243 -14.50 -10.43 13.90
CA PRO A 243 -13.39 -11.11 13.24
C PRO A 243 -12.82 -12.23 14.10
N SER A 244 -12.46 -13.37 13.47
CA SER A 244 -11.83 -14.51 14.14
C SER A 244 -10.39 -14.24 14.55
N TYR A 245 -9.73 -13.28 13.90
CA TYR A 245 -8.34 -12.88 14.10
C TYR A 245 -8.21 -11.72 15.09
N THR A 246 -6.99 -11.43 15.54
CA THR A 246 -6.70 -10.30 16.43
C THR A 246 -6.36 -9.03 15.65
N PRO A 247 -6.58 -7.83 16.23
CA PRO A 247 -6.20 -6.57 15.56
C PRO A 247 -4.74 -6.56 15.10
N TRP A 248 -4.48 -6.11 13.88
CA TRP A 248 -3.18 -6.09 13.21
C TRP A 248 -2.59 -7.45 12.78
N GLU A 249 -3.31 -8.55 12.89
CA GLU A 249 -3.02 -9.74 12.07
C GLU A 249 -3.42 -9.51 10.61
N GLN A 250 -4.50 -8.72 10.43
CA GLN A 250 -4.84 -8.07 9.16
C GLN A 250 -4.99 -6.57 9.42
N ARG A 251 -4.96 -5.76 8.35
CA ARG A 251 -5.13 -4.30 8.50
C ARG A 251 -6.50 -3.97 9.09
N LEU A 252 -6.53 -2.97 9.97
CA LEU A 252 -7.77 -2.35 10.39
C LEU A 252 -8.25 -1.40 9.28
N CYS A 253 -9.54 -1.44 8.98
CA CYS A 253 -10.16 -0.46 8.09
C CYS A 253 -10.48 0.81 8.87
N VAL A 254 -10.25 1.96 8.28
CA VAL A 254 -10.53 3.26 8.88
C VAL A 254 -11.63 3.95 8.10
N CYS A 255 -12.64 4.47 8.81
CA CYS A 255 -13.68 5.31 8.23
C CYS A 255 -13.71 6.69 8.90
N PRO A 256 -13.81 7.79 8.13
CA PRO A 256 -13.93 9.13 8.68
C PRO A 256 -15.34 9.39 9.18
N ASP A 257 -15.45 10.13 10.30
CA ASP A 257 -16.71 10.65 10.82
C ASP A 257 -17.85 9.63 10.91
N ASN A 258 -17.52 8.36 11.06
CA ASN A 258 -18.47 7.26 11.16
C ASN A 258 -19.34 7.04 9.91
N ASP A 259 -18.85 7.43 8.73
CA ASP A 259 -19.63 7.41 7.48
C ASP A 259 -20.13 6.00 7.14
N PHE A 260 -19.29 4.98 7.30
CA PHE A 260 -19.64 3.59 7.06
C PHE A 260 -20.81 3.11 7.96
N PHE A 261 -20.74 3.33 9.26
CA PHE A 261 -21.79 2.93 10.19
C PHE A 261 -23.07 3.77 10.04
N LYS A 262 -22.93 5.06 9.71
CA LYS A 262 -24.06 5.93 9.38
C LYS A 262 -24.81 5.44 8.15
N SER A 263 -24.09 4.96 7.12
CA SER A 263 -24.73 4.41 5.92
C SER A 263 -25.53 3.14 6.23
N LEU A 264 -25.03 2.29 7.12
CA LEU A 264 -25.77 1.12 7.62
C LEU A 264 -27.04 1.54 8.39
N GLY A 265 -26.96 2.62 9.18
CA GLY A 265 -28.10 3.17 9.92
C GLY A 265 -29.15 3.84 9.04
N SER A 266 -28.82 4.26 7.83
CA SER A 266 -29.74 4.92 6.90
C SER A 266 -30.79 3.99 6.27
N GLY A 267 -30.60 2.66 6.38
CA GLY A 267 -31.42 1.65 5.71
C GLY A 267 -31.08 1.44 4.23
N LYS A 268 -30.23 2.29 3.63
CA LYS A 268 -29.74 2.15 2.26
C LYS A 268 -28.55 1.20 2.12
N ALA A 269 -27.80 0.98 3.20
CA ALA A 269 -26.73 0.01 3.24
C ALA A 269 -27.08 -1.16 4.14
N ASP A 270 -26.54 -2.34 3.81
CA ASP A 270 -26.78 -3.59 4.54
C ASP A 270 -25.53 -4.46 4.51
N ILE A 271 -25.48 -5.52 5.32
CA ILE A 271 -24.35 -6.42 5.41
C ILE A 271 -24.82 -7.88 5.55
N VAL A 272 -24.24 -8.76 4.74
CA VAL A 272 -24.43 -10.21 4.80
C VAL A 272 -23.08 -10.87 4.98
N THR A 273 -23.00 -11.78 5.97
CA THR A 273 -21.77 -12.51 6.30
C THR A 273 -21.96 -13.99 6.06
N GLY A 274 -21.20 -14.55 5.15
CA GLY A 274 -21.22 -15.96 4.78
C GLY A 274 -20.41 -16.22 3.50
N ASN A 275 -20.07 -17.49 3.28
CA ASN A 275 -19.51 -17.90 2.00
C ASN A 275 -20.56 -17.78 0.89
N ILE A 276 -20.13 -17.37 -0.30
CA ILE A 276 -21.00 -17.38 -1.48
C ILE A 276 -21.12 -18.83 -1.96
N LYS A 277 -22.36 -19.32 -2.00
CA LYS A 277 -22.69 -20.63 -2.57
C LYS A 277 -22.72 -20.56 -4.10
N THR A 278 -23.39 -19.55 -4.64
CA THR A 278 -23.48 -19.32 -6.08
C THR A 278 -23.98 -17.90 -6.36
N VAL A 279 -23.67 -17.42 -7.55
CA VAL A 279 -24.28 -16.23 -8.15
C VAL A 279 -25.26 -16.69 -9.22
N THR A 280 -26.45 -16.07 -9.24
CA THR A 280 -27.49 -16.31 -10.24
C THR A 280 -27.54 -15.15 -11.24
N ALA A 281 -28.55 -15.14 -12.12
CA ALA A 281 -28.72 -14.06 -13.08
C ALA A 281 -28.87 -12.66 -12.46
N ASN A 282 -29.41 -12.56 -11.23
CA ASN A 282 -29.75 -11.29 -10.59
C ASN A 282 -29.53 -11.27 -9.06
N SER A 283 -28.86 -12.28 -8.49
CA SER A 283 -28.64 -12.34 -7.04
C SER A 283 -27.39 -13.14 -6.66
N ILE A 284 -26.92 -12.93 -5.43
CA ILE A 284 -25.90 -13.73 -4.77
C ILE A 284 -26.60 -14.57 -3.69
N ILE A 285 -26.35 -15.87 -3.66
CA ILE A 285 -26.86 -16.80 -2.65
C ILE A 285 -25.70 -17.26 -1.79
N THR A 286 -25.83 -17.13 -0.47
CA THR A 286 -24.84 -17.61 0.50
C THR A 286 -25.09 -19.08 0.88
N GLU A 287 -24.10 -19.71 1.51
CA GLU A 287 -24.24 -21.07 2.07
C GLU A 287 -25.28 -21.13 3.20
N SER A 288 -25.49 -20.00 3.92
CA SER A 288 -26.55 -19.87 4.94
C SER A 288 -27.95 -19.75 4.35
N GLY A 289 -28.08 -19.56 3.04
CA GLY A 289 -29.36 -19.41 2.36
C GLY A 289 -29.82 -17.98 2.19
N ASP A 290 -29.02 -16.99 2.64
CA ASP A 290 -29.33 -15.57 2.40
C ASP A 290 -29.24 -15.26 0.91
N THR A 291 -30.18 -14.45 0.43
CA THR A 291 -30.23 -14.01 -0.96
C THR A 291 -30.04 -12.49 -1.04
N VAL A 292 -29.07 -12.03 -1.81
CA VAL A 292 -28.78 -10.63 -2.06
C VAL A 292 -29.05 -10.31 -3.52
N ASP A 293 -30.16 -9.62 -3.78
CA ASP A 293 -30.47 -9.12 -5.11
C ASP A 293 -29.47 -8.04 -5.53
N ALA A 294 -29.06 -8.07 -6.78
CA ALA A 294 -28.14 -7.09 -7.33
C ALA A 294 -28.42 -6.80 -8.81
N ASP A 295 -28.31 -5.52 -9.19
CA ASP A 295 -28.18 -5.06 -10.58
C ASP A 295 -26.71 -4.92 -10.97
N ILE A 296 -25.84 -4.68 -9.96
CA ILE A 296 -24.40 -4.51 -10.12
C ILE A 296 -23.69 -5.30 -9.02
N ILE A 297 -22.68 -6.08 -9.39
CA ILE A 297 -21.75 -6.72 -8.45
C ILE A 297 -20.41 -6.00 -8.52
N VAL A 298 -19.90 -5.56 -7.35
CA VAL A 298 -18.57 -4.96 -7.21
C VAL A 298 -17.66 -5.95 -6.49
N THR A 299 -16.62 -6.43 -7.15
CA THR A 299 -15.66 -7.39 -6.59
C THR A 299 -14.53 -6.68 -5.87
N ALA A 300 -14.79 -6.21 -4.63
CA ALA A 300 -13.80 -5.56 -3.76
C ALA A 300 -12.91 -6.59 -3.02
N THR A 301 -12.40 -7.58 -3.75
CA THR A 301 -11.74 -8.79 -3.23
C THR A 301 -10.22 -8.66 -3.06
N GLY A 302 -9.68 -7.46 -3.22
CA GLY A 302 -8.26 -7.14 -3.06
C GLY A 302 -7.55 -6.86 -4.38
N LEU A 303 -6.25 -6.54 -4.28
CA LEU A 303 -5.41 -6.12 -5.40
C LEU A 303 -4.33 -7.18 -5.65
N LYS A 304 -3.95 -7.36 -6.90
CA LYS A 304 -2.83 -8.23 -7.28
C LYS A 304 -1.53 -7.52 -6.95
N ILE A 305 -0.64 -8.22 -6.25
CA ILE A 305 0.69 -7.69 -5.92
C ILE A 305 1.66 -8.03 -7.05
N LEU A 306 2.44 -7.02 -7.43
CA LEU A 306 3.50 -7.11 -8.41
C LEU A 306 4.60 -6.10 -8.10
N LEU A 307 5.84 -6.53 -8.04
CA LEU A 307 7.01 -5.64 -7.96
C LEU A 307 7.62 -5.42 -9.34
N GLY A 308 8.34 -4.29 -9.51
CA GLY A 308 9.05 -3.98 -10.75
C GLY A 308 8.17 -3.57 -11.93
N GLY A 309 6.83 -3.51 -11.78
CA GLY A 309 5.92 -2.98 -12.81
C GLY A 309 5.96 -3.73 -14.15
N HIS A 310 6.10 -5.06 -14.14
CA HIS A 310 6.26 -5.94 -15.31
C HIS A 310 7.59 -5.79 -16.07
N ALA A 311 8.56 -5.01 -15.58
CA ALA A 311 9.86 -4.94 -16.22
C ALA A 311 10.63 -6.26 -16.02
N LYS A 312 11.27 -6.75 -17.08
CA LYS A 312 12.19 -7.89 -16.98
C LYS A 312 13.51 -7.40 -16.42
N ILE A 313 14.00 -8.06 -15.38
CA ILE A 313 15.25 -7.68 -14.71
C ILE A 313 16.25 -8.78 -14.92
N SER A 314 17.49 -8.42 -15.24
CA SER A 314 18.62 -9.33 -15.42
C SER A 314 19.91 -8.73 -14.86
N VAL A 315 20.86 -9.62 -14.57
CA VAL A 315 22.24 -9.29 -14.20
C VAL A 315 23.14 -10.08 -15.14
N ASP A 316 23.93 -9.41 -15.95
CA ASP A 316 24.79 -10.00 -16.99
C ASP A 316 24.01 -10.93 -17.95
N GLY A 317 22.79 -10.55 -18.30
CA GLY A 317 21.87 -11.30 -19.15
C GLY A 317 21.09 -12.42 -18.43
N GLU A 318 21.46 -12.79 -17.21
CA GLU A 318 20.75 -13.81 -16.44
C GLU A 318 19.52 -13.23 -15.73
N PRO A 319 18.32 -13.84 -15.89
CA PRO A 319 17.11 -13.36 -15.28
C PRO A 319 17.20 -13.26 -13.75
N PHE A 320 16.68 -12.17 -13.19
CA PHE A 320 16.63 -11.94 -11.76
C PHE A 320 15.19 -11.93 -11.25
N ASP A 321 14.88 -12.79 -10.27
CA ASP A 321 13.57 -12.82 -9.61
C ASP A 321 13.66 -12.22 -8.20
N PHE A 322 12.80 -11.25 -7.92
CA PHE A 322 12.68 -10.65 -6.59
C PHE A 322 12.35 -11.68 -5.49
N ALA A 323 11.49 -12.66 -5.81
CA ALA A 323 10.97 -13.62 -4.83
C ALA A 323 12.04 -14.58 -4.28
N ASP A 324 13.10 -14.80 -5.03
CA ASP A 324 14.18 -15.72 -4.62
C ASP A 324 15.17 -15.08 -3.66
N ASN A 325 15.18 -13.76 -3.55
CA ASN A 325 16.22 -13.00 -2.92
C ASN A 325 15.78 -12.36 -1.59
N TYR A 326 16.77 -12.09 -0.71
CA TYR A 326 16.57 -11.40 0.55
C TYR A 326 16.66 -9.89 0.38
N VAL A 327 15.89 -9.15 1.21
CA VAL A 327 15.96 -7.69 1.25
C VAL A 327 16.96 -7.24 2.31
N TRP A 328 17.95 -6.47 1.89
CA TRP A 328 18.93 -5.84 2.77
C TRP A 328 18.39 -4.52 3.33
N LYS A 329 18.29 -4.43 4.66
CA LYS A 329 17.79 -3.26 5.42
C LYS A 329 16.44 -2.71 4.92
N GLY A 330 15.62 -3.56 4.30
CA GLY A 330 14.34 -3.16 3.73
C GLY A 330 14.44 -2.24 2.50
N VAL A 331 15.61 -2.14 1.85
CA VAL A 331 15.90 -1.18 0.77
C VAL A 331 16.46 -1.83 -0.48
N MET A 332 17.53 -2.62 -0.37
CA MET A 332 18.19 -3.24 -1.52
C MET A 332 17.95 -4.75 -1.54
N LEU A 333 18.13 -5.36 -2.70
CA LEU A 333 17.98 -6.81 -2.86
C LEU A 333 19.34 -7.49 -2.91
N GLN A 334 19.41 -8.67 -2.30
CA GLN A 334 20.55 -9.55 -2.39
C GLN A 334 20.93 -9.77 -3.86
N ASP A 335 22.21 -9.72 -4.15
CA ASP A 335 22.82 -9.98 -5.47
C ASP A 335 22.35 -9.06 -6.62
N LEU A 336 21.58 -7.99 -6.32
CA LEU A 336 21.16 -6.99 -7.30
C LEU A 336 21.97 -5.69 -7.12
N PRO A 337 22.90 -5.38 -8.05
CA PRO A 337 23.78 -4.22 -7.92
C PRO A 337 23.06 -2.90 -8.09
N ASN A 338 23.48 -1.88 -7.35
CA ASN A 338 23.05 -0.48 -7.55
C ASN A 338 21.56 -0.32 -7.75
N SER A 339 20.76 -0.99 -6.93
CA SER A 339 19.31 -1.03 -7.08
C SER A 339 18.62 -0.97 -5.74
N CYS A 340 17.52 -0.25 -5.66
CA CYS A 340 16.67 -0.26 -4.48
C CYS A 340 15.19 -0.32 -4.84
N ILE A 341 14.42 -0.90 -3.93
CA ILE A 341 12.95 -0.94 -3.99
C ILE A 341 12.38 0.02 -2.95
N VAL A 342 11.35 0.77 -3.34
CA VAL A 342 10.62 1.64 -2.42
C VAL A 342 9.47 0.85 -1.81
N PHE A 343 9.59 0.56 -0.51
CA PHE A 343 8.60 -0.18 0.25
C PHE A 343 8.14 0.61 1.47
N GLY A 344 6.84 0.54 1.77
CA GLY A 344 6.24 1.19 2.94
C GLY A 344 6.09 0.26 4.13
N TYR A 345 5.14 0.60 5.00
CA TYR A 345 4.78 -0.16 6.19
C TYR A 345 3.36 -0.75 6.07
N ALA A 346 3.17 -1.91 6.65
CA ALA A 346 1.84 -2.49 6.79
C ALA A 346 0.99 -1.78 7.85
N ASN A 347 1.64 -1.18 8.85
CA ASN A 347 1.05 -0.60 10.07
C ASN A 347 1.26 0.92 10.22
N ALA A 348 1.69 1.59 9.17
CA ALA A 348 1.92 3.04 9.14
C ALA A 348 1.77 3.58 7.72
N SER A 349 1.80 4.91 7.55
CA SER A 349 1.79 5.54 6.24
C SER A 349 2.93 5.04 5.35
N TRP A 350 2.60 4.78 4.10
CA TRP A 350 3.54 4.24 3.11
C TRP A 350 4.77 5.13 2.89
N THR A 351 4.56 6.45 2.86
CA THR A 351 5.59 7.46 2.64
C THR A 351 6.70 7.47 3.70
N LEU A 352 6.42 7.00 4.91
CA LEU A 352 7.45 6.87 5.95
C LEU A 352 8.54 5.87 5.54
N GLY A 353 8.14 4.78 4.89
CA GLY A 353 9.08 3.81 4.35
C GLY A 353 9.83 4.35 3.13
N ALA A 354 9.15 5.13 2.28
CA ALA A 354 9.79 5.82 1.15
C ALA A 354 10.83 6.83 1.62
N ASP A 355 10.53 7.60 2.68
CA ASP A 355 11.47 8.55 3.30
C ASP A 355 12.72 7.83 3.83
N ALA A 356 12.54 6.77 4.62
CA ALA A 356 13.67 5.97 5.12
C ALA A 356 14.51 5.38 3.96
N THR A 357 13.86 4.91 2.88
CA THR A 357 14.55 4.42 1.68
C THR A 357 15.36 5.54 1.03
N ALA A 358 14.78 6.72 0.83
CA ALA A 358 15.45 7.87 0.22
C ALA A 358 16.68 8.32 1.03
N GLN A 359 16.56 8.40 2.37
CA GLN A 359 17.68 8.72 3.26
C GLN A 359 18.83 7.70 3.12
N MET A 360 18.50 6.41 3.07
CA MET A 360 19.49 5.34 2.91
C MET A 360 20.20 5.43 1.56
N VAL A 361 19.43 5.58 0.48
CA VAL A 361 19.96 5.64 -0.90
C VAL A 361 20.86 6.87 -1.09
N CYS A 362 20.42 8.04 -0.64
CA CYS A 362 21.24 9.26 -0.71
C CYS A 362 22.58 9.09 0.05
N ARG A 363 22.54 8.44 1.21
CA ARG A 363 23.74 8.17 2.01
C ARG A 363 24.66 7.13 1.34
N MET A 364 24.05 6.09 0.73
CA MET A 364 24.80 5.08 -0.04
C MET A 364 25.52 5.71 -1.22
N LEU A 365 24.83 6.53 -2.01
CA LEU A 365 25.42 7.23 -3.16
C LEU A 365 26.58 8.14 -2.74
N LYS A 366 26.41 8.92 -1.65
CA LYS A 366 27.49 9.73 -1.10
C LYS A 366 28.69 8.89 -0.64
N HIS A 367 28.43 7.75 0.02
CA HIS A 367 29.49 6.82 0.44
C HIS A 367 30.23 6.25 -0.76
N MET A 368 29.52 5.85 -1.80
CA MET A 368 30.14 5.33 -3.02
C MET A 368 31.00 6.40 -3.73
N ASP A 369 30.49 7.61 -3.89
CA ASP A 369 31.22 8.69 -4.52
C ASP A 369 32.47 9.09 -3.71
N SER A 370 32.37 9.16 -2.38
CA SER A 370 33.51 9.53 -1.50
C SER A 370 34.63 8.47 -1.47
N ASN A 371 34.32 7.20 -1.78
CA ASN A 371 35.27 6.11 -1.77
C ASN A 371 35.60 5.59 -3.19
N ASN A 372 35.22 6.31 -4.21
CA ASN A 372 35.43 5.94 -5.62
C ASN A 372 34.89 4.54 -5.97
N PHE A 373 33.71 4.19 -5.47
CA PHE A 373 33.02 2.95 -5.80
C PHE A 373 32.04 3.17 -6.98
N SER A 374 31.98 2.21 -7.88
CA SER A 374 31.04 2.16 -9.01
C SER A 374 29.83 1.29 -8.71
N ALA A 375 30.02 0.21 -7.95
CA ALA A 375 28.92 -0.67 -7.58
C ALA A 375 28.86 -0.97 -6.07
N ALA A 376 27.64 -1.17 -5.59
CA ALA A 376 27.30 -1.65 -4.26
C ALA A 376 26.31 -2.81 -4.39
N ILE A 377 26.67 -3.97 -3.89
CA ILE A 377 25.92 -5.23 -4.05
C ILE A 377 25.72 -5.87 -2.68
N PRO A 378 24.49 -6.00 -2.19
CA PRO A 378 24.22 -6.74 -0.95
C PRO A 378 24.53 -8.23 -1.15
N ARG A 379 25.34 -8.81 -0.25
CA ARG A 379 25.75 -10.22 -0.33
C ARG A 379 25.46 -10.95 0.98
N VAL A 380 24.83 -12.11 0.89
CA VAL A 380 24.83 -13.06 2.00
C VAL A 380 26.24 -13.66 2.10
N GLN A 381 26.85 -13.55 3.27
CA GLN A 381 28.23 -13.99 3.45
C GLN A 381 28.34 -15.51 3.33
N ARG A 382 29.49 -15.98 2.85
CA ARG A 382 29.78 -17.41 2.72
C ARG A 382 29.67 -18.11 4.09
N GLY A 383 28.85 -19.16 4.18
CA GLY A 383 28.55 -19.86 5.43
C GLY A 383 27.46 -19.22 6.29
N GLU A 384 26.92 -18.08 5.89
CA GLU A 384 25.77 -17.46 6.56
C GLU A 384 24.47 -18.17 6.14
N SER A 385 23.78 -18.79 7.09
CA SER A 385 22.46 -19.38 6.87
C SER A 385 21.37 -18.42 7.37
N LEU A 386 20.50 -18.00 6.47
CA LEU A 386 19.34 -17.18 6.78
C LEU A 386 18.08 -18.04 6.81
N LYS A 387 17.24 -17.82 7.83
CA LYS A 387 15.89 -18.39 7.86
C LYS A 387 14.93 -17.38 7.22
N PRO A 388 14.18 -17.75 6.17
CA PRO A 388 13.29 -16.84 5.51
C PRO A 388 12.15 -16.42 6.43
N LYS A 389 11.81 -15.13 6.37
CA LYS A 389 10.65 -14.52 7.02
C LYS A 389 9.86 -13.74 5.98
N PRO A 390 8.53 -13.58 6.15
CA PRO A 390 7.75 -12.70 5.30
C PRO A 390 8.26 -11.26 5.36
N LEU A 391 8.30 -10.60 4.22
CA LEU A 391 8.64 -9.16 4.15
C LEU A 391 7.55 -8.32 4.82
N LEU A 392 6.28 -8.68 4.61
CA LEU A 392 5.11 -8.07 5.24
C LEU A 392 4.48 -9.09 6.20
N ASN A 393 4.40 -8.73 7.47
CA ASN A 393 3.80 -9.59 8.51
C ASN A 393 2.30 -9.35 8.63
N LEU A 394 1.55 -9.72 7.60
CA LEU A 394 0.09 -9.67 7.52
C LEU A 394 -0.46 -10.98 6.96
N ASN A 395 -1.60 -11.43 7.50
CA ASN A 395 -2.30 -12.66 7.10
C ASN A 395 -3.51 -12.39 6.18
N SER A 396 -3.53 -11.24 5.48
CA SER A 396 -4.62 -10.93 4.56
C SER A 396 -4.51 -11.76 3.27
N THR A 397 -5.67 -12.14 2.70
CA THR A 397 -5.76 -13.05 1.54
C THR A 397 -4.90 -12.62 0.35
N TYR A 398 -4.81 -11.32 0.07
CA TYR A 398 -4.01 -10.83 -1.05
C TYR A 398 -2.49 -10.95 -0.80
N ILE A 399 -2.03 -10.83 0.47
CA ILE A 399 -0.64 -11.08 0.86
C ILE A 399 -0.32 -12.58 0.78
N GLU A 400 -1.23 -13.44 1.27
CA GLU A 400 -1.07 -14.89 1.17
C GLU A 400 -0.91 -15.35 -0.29
N LYS A 401 -1.72 -14.81 -1.19
CA LYS A 401 -1.63 -15.09 -2.64
C LYS A 401 -0.35 -14.54 -3.29
N ALA A 402 0.28 -13.55 -2.67
CA ALA A 402 1.51 -12.92 -3.15
C ALA A 402 2.81 -13.52 -2.59
N LYS A 403 2.74 -14.56 -1.75
CA LYS A 403 3.94 -15.16 -1.11
C LYS A 403 5.02 -15.59 -2.11
N GLY A 404 4.68 -15.94 -3.33
CA GLY A 404 5.61 -16.30 -4.40
C GLY A 404 6.06 -15.13 -5.28
N ALA A 405 5.61 -13.89 -5.02
CA ALA A 405 5.95 -12.70 -5.81
C ALA A 405 6.73 -11.66 -5.01
N LEU A 406 6.85 -11.83 -3.69
CA LEU A 406 7.55 -10.88 -2.82
C LEU A 406 8.90 -11.44 -2.39
N PRO A 407 9.92 -10.59 -2.27
CA PRO A 407 11.23 -11.00 -1.76
C PRO A 407 11.12 -11.39 -0.28
N LYS A 408 12.14 -12.11 0.18
CA LYS A 408 12.23 -12.66 1.54
C LYS A 408 12.90 -11.64 2.47
N ALA A 409 12.47 -11.60 3.71
CA ALA A 409 13.29 -11.07 4.80
C ALA A 409 14.02 -12.22 5.49
N GLY A 410 15.13 -11.91 6.15
CA GLY A 410 15.89 -12.86 6.94
C GLY A 410 15.58 -12.74 8.44
N ASN A 411 16.25 -13.55 9.24
CA ASN A 411 16.08 -13.61 10.69
C ASN A 411 17.16 -12.88 11.50
N LYS A 412 18.19 -12.36 10.85
CA LYS A 412 19.33 -11.72 11.51
C LYS A 412 20.04 -10.68 10.66
N GLY A 413 20.86 -9.85 11.31
CA GLY A 413 21.72 -8.86 10.67
C GLY A 413 20.94 -7.83 9.84
N PRO A 414 21.48 -7.40 8.69
CA PRO A 414 20.83 -6.42 7.85
C PRO A 414 19.64 -6.98 7.04
N TRP A 415 19.38 -8.28 7.15
CA TRP A 415 18.33 -8.98 6.42
C TRP A 415 16.99 -9.02 7.12
N VAL A 416 16.92 -8.55 8.38
CA VAL A 416 15.66 -8.50 9.13
C VAL A 416 14.63 -7.56 8.45
N PRO A 417 13.32 -7.90 8.52
CA PRO A 417 12.30 -7.03 7.95
C PRO A 417 12.25 -5.69 8.69
N ARG A 418 11.72 -4.68 8.06
CA ARG A 418 11.44 -3.40 8.70
C ARG A 418 10.60 -3.58 9.96
N THR A 419 10.88 -2.78 10.98
CA THR A 419 10.21 -2.84 12.27
C THR A 419 9.24 -1.68 12.48
N ASN A 420 9.76 -0.46 12.51
CA ASN A 420 8.99 0.77 12.63
C ASN A 420 9.81 1.94 12.09
N TYR A 421 9.12 3.04 11.79
CA TYR A 421 9.74 4.22 11.17
C TYR A 421 10.94 4.78 11.96
N PHE A 422 10.88 4.81 13.28
CA PHE A 422 11.98 5.41 14.08
C PHE A 422 13.27 4.61 13.97
N VAL A 423 13.17 3.30 14.11
CA VAL A 423 14.33 2.39 13.97
C VAL A 423 14.87 2.44 12.55
N ASP A 424 13.98 2.34 11.56
CA ASP A 424 14.39 2.26 10.16
C ASP A 424 14.95 3.61 9.67
N TYR A 425 14.41 4.73 10.13
CA TYR A 425 14.93 6.07 9.85
C TYR A 425 16.31 6.28 10.47
N TRP A 426 16.50 5.83 11.73
CA TRP A 426 17.81 5.86 12.38
C TRP A 426 18.82 4.97 11.63
N VAL A 427 18.45 3.74 11.26
CA VAL A 427 19.31 2.85 10.47
C VAL A 427 19.64 3.47 9.12
N ALA A 428 18.67 4.12 8.47
CA ALA A 428 18.87 4.80 7.21
C ALA A 428 19.90 5.93 7.32
N ARG A 429 19.88 6.71 8.41
CA ARG A 429 20.77 7.86 8.61
C ARG A 429 22.11 7.52 9.26
N CYS A 430 22.15 6.54 10.15
CA CYS A 430 23.30 6.28 11.02
C CYS A 430 23.82 4.84 10.95
N GLY A 431 23.03 3.89 10.40
CA GLY A 431 23.41 2.47 10.36
C GLY A 431 24.62 2.20 9.48
N ASN A 432 25.30 1.09 9.75
CA ASN A 432 26.47 0.66 8.97
C ASN A 432 26.10 0.29 7.53
N LEU A 433 26.67 0.99 6.53
CA LEU A 433 26.43 0.74 5.10
C LEU A 433 27.24 -0.42 4.54
N THR A 434 28.33 -0.83 5.22
CA THR A 434 29.26 -1.85 4.68
C THR A 434 28.91 -3.27 5.12
N GLN A 435 27.98 -3.43 6.07
CA GLN A 435 27.60 -4.75 6.57
C GLN A 435 26.90 -5.57 5.49
N ASN A 436 27.45 -6.72 5.13
CA ASN A 436 26.95 -7.60 4.05
C ASN A 436 26.81 -6.84 2.71
N MET A 437 27.75 -5.91 2.44
CA MET A 437 27.80 -5.13 1.21
C MET A 437 29.16 -5.32 0.54
N GLU A 438 29.13 -5.73 -0.71
CA GLU A 438 30.29 -5.75 -1.59
C GLU A 438 30.35 -4.41 -2.34
N PHE A 439 31.51 -3.77 -2.34
CA PHE A 439 31.76 -2.57 -3.13
C PHE A 439 32.80 -2.85 -4.19
N ILE A 440 32.52 -2.39 -5.42
CA ILE A 440 33.46 -2.50 -6.55
C ILE A 440 33.99 -1.08 -6.81
N ALA A 441 35.32 -0.95 -6.83
CA ALA A 441 35.97 0.31 -7.16
C ALA A 441 35.73 0.70 -8.64
N ARG A 442 35.64 1.98 -8.91
CA ARG A 442 35.70 2.46 -10.30
C ARG A 442 37.05 2.06 -10.89
N GLY A 443 37.01 1.37 -12.02
CA GLY A 443 38.22 1.13 -12.78
C GLY A 443 38.96 2.45 -13.05
N HIS A 444 40.26 2.47 -12.92
CA HIS A 444 41.00 3.57 -13.51
C HIS A 444 40.72 3.52 -15.01
N ASP A 445 40.15 4.58 -15.57
CA ASP A 445 40.13 4.78 -17.01
C ASP A 445 41.57 4.55 -17.47
N LYS A 446 41.81 3.41 -18.11
CA LYS A 446 43.00 3.22 -18.89
C LYS A 446 42.75 4.01 -20.15
N ASP A 447 43.51 5.13 -20.24
CA ASP A 447 43.71 5.95 -21.40
C ASP A 447 42.62 6.99 -21.75
N LEU A 448 42.90 8.19 -21.31
CA LEU A 448 42.79 9.36 -22.17
C LEU A 448 44.13 9.60 -22.90
#